data_5b8e8f4068e6927d9efa043c5f0ed136
#
_entry.id   5b8e8f4068e6927d9efa043c5f0ed136
#
_cell.length_a   1.000
_cell.length_b   1.000
_cell.length_c   1.000
_cell.angle_alpha   90.00
_cell.angle_beta   90.00
_cell.angle_gamma   90.00
#
_symmetry.space_group_name_H-M   'P 1'
#
loop_
_entity.id
_entity.type
_entity.pdbx_description
1 polymer ?
#
loop_
_entity_poly.entity_id
_entity_poly.type
_entity_poly.pdbx_seq_one_letter_code
_entity_poly.pdbx_strand_id
1 'polypeptide(L)'
;MELKKTITIIKVLFVFLLAYAGETQFLYASAAPAGTDRFTLVIDAGHGGKDPGAIGRFSREKNINLSVAKAFGKLVEENCPDVKVIYTRKTDVFIPLGRRAEIANRANADLFVSIHTNSLPGKAIGRGAETYT
;
A
#
# COMPACT_ATOMS: atom_id res chain seq x y z
N MET A 1 -2.00 30.35 -54.69
CA MET A 1 -2.91 29.22 -54.42
C MET A 1 -2.19 28.02 -53.79
N GLU A 2 -0.92 27.84 -53.97
CA GLU A 2 -0.10 26.75 -53.40
C GLU A 2 0.14 26.86 -51.88
N LEU A 3 0.46 28.04 -51.35
CA LEU A 3 0.80 28.22 -49.94
C LEU A 3 -0.36 27.84 -48.96
N LYS A 4 -1.61 28.12 -49.36
CA LYS A 4 -2.79 27.77 -48.55
C LYS A 4 -3.02 26.24 -48.49
N LYS A 5 -2.70 25.51 -49.58
CA LYS A 5 -2.80 24.04 -49.62
C LYS A 5 -1.74 23.40 -48.73
N THR A 6 -0.51 23.93 -48.75
CA THR A 6 0.60 23.43 -47.89
C THR A 6 0.29 23.63 -46.41
N ILE A 7 -0.25 24.77 -46.00
CA ILE A 7 -0.65 25.04 -44.59
C ILE A 7 -1.77 24.12 -44.16
N THR A 8 -2.75 23.80 -45.02
CA THR A 8 -3.84 22.87 -44.70
C THR A 8 -3.32 21.46 -44.50
N ILE A 9 -2.42 20.97 -45.34
CA ILE A 9 -1.79 19.64 -45.25
C ILE A 9 -1.00 19.52 -43.94
N ILE A 10 -0.23 20.55 -43.56
CA ILE A 10 0.54 20.56 -42.29
C ILE A 10 -0.39 20.50 -41.07
N LYS A 11 -1.52 21.26 -41.11
CA LYS A 11 -2.51 21.21 -39.99
C LYS A 11 -3.17 19.85 -39.87
N VAL A 12 -3.53 19.21 -40.98
CA VAL A 12 -4.13 17.84 -40.97
C VAL A 12 -3.10 16.82 -40.47
N LEU A 13 -1.87 16.86 -40.91
CA LEU A 13 -0.77 16.00 -40.43
C LEU A 13 -0.54 16.18 -38.91
N PHE A 14 -0.57 17.43 -38.41
CA PHE A 14 -0.37 17.72 -37.02
C PHE A 14 -1.52 17.19 -36.13
N VAL A 15 -2.77 17.27 -36.62
CA VAL A 15 -3.94 16.70 -35.92
C VAL A 15 -3.85 15.17 -35.90
N PHE A 16 -3.44 14.52 -36.96
CA PHE A 16 -3.20 13.06 -37.00
C PHE A 16 -2.06 12.63 -36.07
N LEU A 17 -0.98 13.44 -35.98
CA LEU A 17 0.14 13.15 -35.09
C LEU A 17 -0.25 13.28 -33.62
N LEU A 18 -1.10 14.25 -33.27
CA LEU A 18 -1.64 14.40 -31.91
C LEU A 18 -2.64 13.29 -31.56
N ALA A 19 -3.44 12.84 -32.52
CA ALA A 19 -4.36 11.72 -32.30
C ALA A 19 -3.57 10.40 -32.09
N TYR A 20 -2.47 10.19 -32.82
CA TYR A 20 -1.62 9.01 -32.69
C TYR A 20 -0.82 9.00 -31.37
N ALA A 21 -0.40 10.18 -30.90
CA ALA A 21 0.28 10.33 -29.60
C ALA A 21 -0.67 10.08 -28.40
N GLY A 22 -1.98 10.31 -28.57
CA GLY A 22 -3.00 10.03 -27.54
C GLY A 22 -3.28 8.53 -27.39
N GLU A 23 -3.18 7.74 -28.45
CA GLU A 23 -3.49 6.30 -28.41
C GLU A 23 -2.33 5.45 -27.84
N THR A 24 -1.10 5.94 -27.91
CA THR A 24 0.06 5.19 -27.36
C THR A 24 0.13 5.20 -25.83
N GLN A 25 -0.61 6.08 -25.16
CA GLN A 25 -0.70 6.09 -23.69
C GLN A 25 -1.67 5.03 -23.16
N PHE A 26 -2.60 4.51 -23.99
CA PHE A 26 -3.57 3.50 -23.56
C PHE A 26 -3.04 2.06 -23.68
N LEU A 27 -1.92 1.84 -24.41
CA LEU A 27 -1.34 0.51 -24.59
C LEU A 27 -0.34 0.12 -23.50
N TYR A 28 0.00 1.05 -22.59
CA TYR A 28 0.76 0.72 -21.36
C TYR A 28 -0.13 0.43 -20.14
N ALA A 29 -1.44 0.35 -20.31
CA ALA A 29 -2.29 -0.33 -19.34
C ALA A 29 -2.00 -1.84 -19.45
N SER A 30 -0.86 -2.18 -18.94
CA SER A 30 -0.39 -3.45 -18.44
C SER A 30 -1.43 -4.58 -18.58
N ALA A 31 -1.25 -5.42 -19.58
CA ALA A 31 -1.49 -6.82 -19.34
C ALA A 31 -0.50 -7.25 -18.25
N ALA A 32 -0.91 -7.18 -16.99
CA ALA A 32 -0.24 -7.92 -15.94
C ALA A 32 -0.12 -9.36 -16.45
N PRO A 33 1.06 -9.98 -16.40
CA PRO A 33 1.19 -11.37 -16.81
C PRO A 33 0.14 -12.14 -16.03
N ALA A 34 -0.67 -12.93 -16.72
CA ALA A 34 -1.61 -13.87 -16.13
C ALA A 34 -0.82 -15.02 -15.46
N GLY A 35 0.05 -14.66 -14.53
CA GLY A 35 0.73 -15.52 -13.60
C GLY A 35 -0.09 -15.51 -12.31
N THR A 36 -0.44 -16.68 -11.85
CA THR A 36 -1.38 -16.97 -10.76
C THR A 36 -0.92 -16.48 -9.37
N ASP A 37 0.24 -15.86 -9.24
CA ASP A 37 0.79 -15.43 -7.96
C ASP A 37 0.68 -13.90 -7.81
N ARG A 38 -0.41 -13.47 -7.18
CA ARG A 38 -0.56 -12.08 -6.74
C ARG A 38 0.45 -11.80 -5.62
N PHE A 39 1.12 -10.63 -5.68
CA PHE A 39 1.98 -10.19 -4.58
C PHE A 39 1.21 -10.22 -3.26
N THR A 40 1.73 -10.94 -2.28
CA THR A 40 1.07 -11.13 -0.99
C THR A 40 1.71 -10.25 0.07
N LEU A 41 0.96 -9.24 0.53
CA LEU A 41 1.31 -8.36 1.63
C LEU A 41 0.64 -8.83 2.90
N VAL A 42 1.42 -9.12 3.95
CA VAL A 42 0.90 -9.35 5.30
C VAL A 42 1.12 -8.10 6.14
N ILE A 43 0.03 -7.55 6.68
CA ILE A 43 0.03 -6.39 7.57
C ILE A 43 -0.20 -6.87 9.00
N ASP A 44 0.77 -6.60 9.86
CA ASP A 44 0.72 -6.91 11.28
C ASP A 44 0.42 -5.66 12.11
N ALA A 45 -0.72 -5.64 12.77
CA ALA A 45 -1.01 -4.63 13.78
C ALA A 45 -0.45 -5.09 15.12
N GLY A 46 0.64 -4.49 15.58
CA GLY A 46 1.32 -4.85 16.83
C GLY A 46 0.39 -4.83 18.03
N HIS A 47 0.71 -5.66 19.03
CA HIS A 47 -0.09 -5.82 20.27
C HIS A 47 -1.52 -6.35 20.00
N GLY A 48 -2.46 -6.14 20.94
CA GLY A 48 -3.87 -6.54 20.79
C GLY A 48 -4.40 -7.35 21.97
N GLY A 49 -5.70 -7.29 22.20
CA GLY A 49 -6.39 -7.97 23.29
C GLY A 49 -5.82 -7.62 24.67
N LYS A 50 -5.26 -8.62 25.37
CA LYS A 50 -4.63 -8.46 26.69
C LYS A 50 -3.32 -7.69 26.70
N ASP A 51 -2.67 -7.53 25.55
CA ASP A 51 -1.44 -6.75 25.39
C ASP A 51 -1.77 -5.34 24.86
N PRO A 52 -1.75 -4.31 25.71
CA PRO A 52 -2.08 -2.96 25.30
C PRO A 52 -0.97 -2.25 24.51
N GLY A 53 0.28 -2.75 24.56
CA GLY A 53 1.46 -1.99 24.15
C GLY A 53 1.69 -0.79 25.04
N ALA A 54 2.28 0.27 24.50
CA ALA A 54 2.45 1.52 25.21
C ALA A 54 1.10 2.15 25.60
N ILE A 55 1.02 2.65 26.84
CA ILE A 55 -0.20 3.26 27.39
C ILE A 55 0.01 4.76 27.48
N GLY A 56 -0.64 5.50 26.62
CA GLY A 56 -0.69 6.94 26.63
C GLY A 56 -1.85 7.49 27.49
N ARG A 57 -1.89 8.83 27.63
CA ARG A 57 -2.94 9.50 28.40
C ARG A 57 -4.34 9.26 27.86
N PHE A 58 -4.50 9.15 26.53
CA PHE A 58 -5.80 9.08 25.85
C PHE A 58 -5.95 7.84 24.97
N SER A 59 -4.88 7.07 24.75
CA SER A 59 -4.88 5.96 23.83
C SER A 59 -3.98 4.82 24.29
N ARG A 60 -4.18 3.65 23.72
CA ARG A 60 -3.28 2.49 23.83
C ARG A 60 -2.70 2.19 22.48
N GLU A 61 -1.45 1.80 22.44
CA GLU A 61 -0.73 1.50 21.20
C GLU A 61 -1.47 0.50 20.33
N LYS A 62 -2.02 -0.57 20.93
CA LYS A 62 -2.78 -1.59 20.19
C LYS A 62 -3.93 -1.02 19.34
N ASN A 63 -4.59 0.05 19.81
CA ASN A 63 -5.72 0.67 19.12
C ASN A 63 -5.25 1.51 17.94
N ILE A 64 -4.17 2.26 18.13
CA ILE A 64 -3.56 3.08 17.08
C ILE A 64 -3.02 2.17 15.98
N ASN A 65 -2.24 1.13 16.35
CA ASN A 65 -1.68 0.18 15.40
C ASN A 65 -2.77 -0.51 14.56
N LEU A 66 -3.89 -0.90 15.19
CA LEU A 66 -5.01 -1.51 14.47
C LEU A 66 -5.66 -0.54 13.49
N SER A 67 -5.85 0.72 13.91
CA SER A 67 -6.45 1.75 13.05
C SER A 67 -5.57 2.06 11.84
N VAL A 68 -4.27 2.22 12.06
CA VAL A 68 -3.28 2.47 11.00
C VAL A 68 -3.18 1.28 10.05
N ALA A 69 -3.08 0.06 10.59
CA ALA A 69 -3.02 -1.16 9.78
C ALA A 69 -4.24 -1.32 8.87
N LYS A 70 -5.44 -1.06 9.39
CA LYS A 70 -6.68 -1.11 8.59
C LYS A 70 -6.73 -0.02 7.52
N ALA A 71 -6.32 1.21 7.85
CA ALA A 71 -6.28 2.31 6.89
C ALA A 71 -5.26 2.05 5.78
N PHE A 72 -4.06 1.59 6.14
CA PHE A 72 -3.02 1.23 5.18
C PHE A 72 -3.48 0.11 4.25
N GLY A 73 -3.98 -0.99 4.81
CA GLY A 73 -4.42 -2.11 3.98
C GLY A 73 -5.60 -1.75 3.07
N LYS A 74 -6.54 -0.91 3.53
CA LYS A 74 -7.62 -0.39 2.68
C LYS A 74 -7.07 0.40 1.49
N LEU A 75 -6.08 1.28 1.72
CA LEU A 75 -5.46 2.05 0.64
C LEU A 75 -4.75 1.13 -0.36
N VAL A 76 -4.08 0.06 0.11
CA VAL A 76 -3.46 -0.93 -0.79
C VAL A 76 -4.53 -1.67 -1.58
N GLU A 77 -5.59 -2.16 -0.94
CA GLU A 77 -6.70 -2.88 -1.61
C GLU A 77 -7.39 -2.02 -2.68
N GLU A 78 -7.51 -0.70 -2.45
CA GLU A 78 -8.15 0.25 -3.38
C GLU A 78 -7.24 0.68 -4.55
N ASN A 79 -5.92 0.72 -4.35
CA ASN A 79 -4.99 1.30 -5.34
C ASN A 79 -4.06 0.26 -6.00
N CYS A 80 -3.97 -0.95 -5.46
CA CYS A 80 -3.08 -2.01 -5.94
C CYS A 80 -3.87 -3.32 -6.13
N PRO A 81 -4.65 -3.45 -7.19
CA PRO A 81 -5.55 -4.62 -7.40
C PRO A 81 -4.80 -5.95 -7.60
N ASP A 82 -3.52 -5.90 -7.92
CA ASP A 82 -2.60 -7.02 -8.05
C ASP A 82 -1.99 -7.48 -6.71
N VAL A 83 -2.24 -6.75 -5.61
CA VAL A 83 -1.77 -7.09 -4.27
C VAL A 83 -2.86 -7.80 -3.47
N LYS A 84 -2.51 -8.94 -2.88
CA LYS A 84 -3.35 -9.65 -1.91
C LYS A 84 -2.97 -9.20 -0.50
N VAL A 85 -3.89 -8.55 0.21
CA VAL A 85 -3.67 -8.08 1.59
C VAL A 85 -4.19 -9.10 2.60
N ILE A 86 -3.33 -9.48 3.54
CA ILE A 86 -3.65 -10.35 4.67
C ILE A 86 -3.29 -9.60 5.96
N TYR A 87 -4.14 -9.68 6.97
CA TYR A 87 -3.88 -9.05 8.27
C TYR A 87 -3.65 -10.12 9.33
N THR A 88 -2.72 -9.89 10.25
CA THR A 88 -2.57 -10.75 11.42
C THR A 88 -3.77 -10.66 12.34
N ARG A 89 -4.38 -9.45 12.44
CA ARG A 89 -5.66 -9.21 13.13
C ARG A 89 -6.42 -8.04 12.50
N LYS A 90 -7.74 -8.12 12.52
CA LYS A 90 -8.67 -7.03 12.09
C LYS A 90 -9.51 -6.48 13.26
N THR A 91 -9.35 -7.08 14.44
CA THR A 91 -10.08 -6.72 15.66
C THR A 91 -9.13 -6.65 16.86
N ASP A 92 -9.62 -6.25 18.03
CA ASP A 92 -8.82 -6.19 19.26
C ASP A 92 -8.64 -7.57 19.90
N VAL A 93 -7.85 -8.43 19.24
CA VAL A 93 -7.48 -9.76 19.74
C VAL A 93 -5.98 -9.86 19.95
N PHE A 94 -5.56 -10.70 20.89
CA PHE A 94 -4.14 -10.98 21.13
C PHE A 94 -3.63 -12.04 20.13
N ILE A 95 -2.54 -11.72 19.43
CA ILE A 95 -1.82 -12.66 18.57
C ILE A 95 -0.41 -12.84 19.13
N PRO A 96 0.00 -14.06 19.53
CA PRO A 96 1.36 -14.35 19.97
C PRO A 96 2.39 -14.01 18.88
N LEU A 97 3.61 -13.59 19.28
CA LEU A 97 4.66 -13.18 18.33
C LEU A 97 4.97 -14.26 17.27
N GLY A 98 5.17 -15.48 17.71
CA GLY A 98 5.44 -16.60 16.77
C GLY A 98 4.30 -16.84 15.78
N ARG A 99 3.04 -16.62 16.20
CA ARG A 99 1.88 -16.78 15.33
C ARG A 99 1.81 -15.71 14.24
N ARG A 100 2.31 -14.51 14.48
CA ARG A 100 2.40 -13.43 13.47
C ARG A 100 3.30 -13.82 12.32
N ALA A 101 4.51 -14.29 12.63
CA ALA A 101 5.44 -14.82 11.64
C ALA A 101 4.88 -16.05 10.92
N GLU A 102 4.23 -16.96 11.65
CA GLU A 102 3.60 -18.15 11.07
C GLU A 102 2.50 -17.79 10.05
N ILE A 103 1.69 -16.76 10.31
CA ILE A 103 0.68 -16.27 9.36
C ILE A 103 1.36 -15.82 8.05
N ALA A 104 2.45 -15.05 8.14
CA ALA A 104 3.19 -14.59 6.97
C ALA A 104 3.80 -15.78 6.19
N ASN A 105 4.46 -16.69 6.90
CA ASN A 105 5.10 -17.85 6.27
C ASN A 105 4.08 -18.79 5.60
N ARG A 106 2.95 -19.05 6.24
CA ARG A 106 1.88 -19.88 5.65
C ARG A 106 1.20 -19.22 4.45
N ALA A 107 1.19 -17.90 4.41
CA ALA A 107 0.65 -17.14 3.30
C ALA A 107 1.62 -17.02 2.12
N ASN A 108 2.87 -17.53 2.26
CA ASN A 108 3.98 -17.25 1.34
C ASN A 108 4.07 -15.75 1.04
N ALA A 109 4.13 -14.94 2.10
CA ALA A 109 4.13 -13.48 1.98
C ALA A 109 5.39 -12.99 1.29
N ASP A 110 5.23 -12.13 0.27
CA ASP A 110 6.33 -11.43 -0.38
C ASP A 110 6.82 -10.28 0.50
N LEU A 111 5.91 -9.71 1.31
CA LEU A 111 6.23 -8.63 2.24
C LEU A 111 5.44 -8.77 3.54
N PHE A 112 6.12 -8.62 4.66
CA PHE A 112 5.53 -8.51 6.00
C PHE A 112 5.78 -7.11 6.56
N VAL A 113 4.73 -6.38 6.89
CA VAL A 113 4.79 -5.04 7.48
C VAL A 113 4.18 -5.04 8.86
N SER A 114 5.00 -4.85 9.89
CA SER A 114 4.52 -4.72 11.27
C SER A 114 4.45 -3.24 11.67
N ILE A 115 3.32 -2.85 12.26
CA ILE A 115 3.01 -1.47 12.62
C ILE A 115 2.98 -1.34 14.13
N HIS A 116 3.84 -0.45 14.64
CA HIS A 116 3.96 -0.10 16.03
C HIS A 116 3.98 1.42 16.23
N THR A 117 3.51 1.89 17.38
CA THR A 117 3.55 3.31 17.80
C THR A 117 4.35 3.42 19.09
N ASN A 118 5.62 3.06 19.05
CA ASN A 118 6.51 3.04 20.21
C ASN A 118 6.39 4.30 21.09
N SER A 119 6.74 4.19 22.35
CA SER A 119 6.88 5.33 23.27
C SER A 119 8.32 5.45 23.74
N LEU A 120 8.77 6.69 23.89
CA LEU A 120 10.06 6.96 24.52
C LEU A 120 9.95 6.90 26.05
N PRO A 121 10.99 6.43 26.76
CA PRO A 121 11.04 6.45 28.21
C PRO A 121 10.99 7.88 28.78
N GLY A 122 10.33 8.05 29.91
CA GLY A 122 10.31 9.32 30.65
C GLY A 122 9.44 10.40 30.00
N LYS A 123 9.92 11.65 30.02
CA LYS A 123 9.22 12.83 29.48
C LYS A 123 9.67 13.21 28.06
N ALA A 124 10.46 12.37 27.42
CA ALA A 124 10.92 12.63 26.05
C ALA A 124 9.78 12.58 25.06
N ILE A 125 9.75 13.53 24.12
CA ILE A 125 8.80 13.58 23.03
C ILE A 125 9.51 13.14 21.75
N GLY A 126 9.22 11.94 21.27
CA GLY A 126 9.66 11.47 19.97
C GLY A 126 8.72 11.94 18.87
N ARG A 127 9.29 12.30 17.74
CA ARG A 127 8.54 12.62 16.51
C ARG A 127 9.23 11.95 15.33
N GLY A 128 8.46 11.50 14.36
CA GLY A 128 8.94 10.85 13.15
C GLY A 128 8.50 9.39 13.04
N ALA A 129 8.98 8.74 12.00
CA ALA A 129 8.81 7.32 11.75
C ALA A 129 10.17 6.65 11.59
N GLU A 130 10.28 5.41 12.08
CA GLU A 130 11.47 4.58 11.92
C GLU A 130 11.09 3.29 11.21
N THR A 131 11.96 2.81 10.32
CA THR A 131 11.78 1.53 9.61
C THR A 131 12.95 0.63 9.95
N TYR A 132 12.64 -0.60 10.33
CA TYR A 132 13.62 -1.66 10.56
C TYR A 132 13.45 -2.76 9.48
N THR A 133 14.55 -3.13 8.84
CA THR A 133 14.60 -4.16 7.78
C THR A 133 15.44 -5.35 8.21
#